data_0c28a4f7b8ab818eab3a7f1c015073fa
#
_entry.id   0c28a4f7b8ab818eab3a7f1c015073fa
#
_cell.length_a   1.000
_cell.length_b   1.000
_cell.length_c   1.000
_cell.angle_alpha   90.00
_cell.angle_beta   90.00
_cell.angle_gamma   90.00
#
_symmetry.space_group_name_H-M   'P 1'
#
loop_
_entity.id
_entity.type
_entity.pdbx_description
1 polymer ?
#
loop_
_entity_poly.entity_id
_entity_poly.type
_entity_poly.pdbx_seq_one_letter_code
_entity_poly.pdbx_strand_id
1 'polypeptide(L)'
;MWSNKAFRYTIISIVSVLVVGYIALVLPSIDTYYPGTIINGKDYSFKSPAYVDNALYKSPSDYNLEIKFRDRTETINGRDIGLSINYLDELNSIKKDQNPFAWPKLFFDKDYVLEDSVNYNEDELERIVTSYKSLDPENMEEPQNPKIIVNDDGDAEAVYEDLGSTIEDVNAVVDRIKQALVFGETSIDIEEEGFYKMPEYTIESEKVQKCVNYCNTIASLDIEYQYGKCKIPLSGDQLLNTIKISDSYGYTISKDKVHNVVESFSRLYDTYGTIRTFKTHDRQNIKIKNGDYGWKINIEEETDNLYQDLIHRNSVTREPAFEEVGYCYDEEKNDIGGFYCEVDIENQHMYVYRSGRVIMQSDVVTGNIGLKRGTPTGIYGVDYKQTPAVLKGDDYETDVTYWMPFNGGVGFHDATWRGSFGGEIYKYNGSHGCVNLPYSFAQELFGTIEENMPVIVY
;
A
#
# COMPACT_ATOMS: atom_id res chain seq x y z
N MET A 1 -43.43 -35.46 -80.18
CA MET A 1 -42.57 -36.72 -80.05
C MET A 1 -41.08 -36.43 -79.77
N TRP A 2 -40.76 -35.21 -79.46
CA TRP A 2 -39.36 -34.77 -79.17
C TRP A 2 -39.02 -34.73 -77.63
N SER A 3 -39.98 -34.72 -76.79
CA SER A 3 -39.74 -34.50 -75.33
C SER A 3 -39.11 -35.73 -74.63
N ASN A 4 -39.37 -36.95 -75.11
CA ASN A 4 -38.90 -38.18 -74.42
C ASN A 4 -37.37 -38.43 -74.60
N LYS A 5 -36.76 -38.01 -75.69
CA LYS A 5 -35.31 -38.23 -75.91
C LYS A 5 -34.45 -37.30 -75.14
N ALA A 6 -34.79 -35.98 -75.19
CA ALA A 6 -34.06 -34.95 -74.43
C ALA A 6 -34.14 -35.21 -72.91
N PHE A 7 -35.30 -35.58 -72.40
CA PHE A 7 -35.49 -35.92 -70.99
C PHE A 7 -34.67 -37.17 -70.58
N ARG A 8 -34.63 -38.15 -71.43
CA ARG A 8 -33.76 -39.33 -71.20
C ARG A 8 -32.29 -39.04 -71.20
N TYR A 9 -31.79 -38.15 -72.07
CA TYR A 9 -30.39 -37.70 -72.09
C TYR A 9 -30.07 -36.86 -70.88
N THR A 10 -30.97 -36.03 -70.44
CA THR A 10 -30.80 -35.21 -69.21
C THR A 10 -30.68 -36.11 -67.99
N ILE A 11 -31.57 -37.13 -67.85
CA ILE A 11 -31.50 -38.09 -66.77
C ILE A 11 -30.17 -38.90 -66.79
N ILE A 12 -29.79 -39.38 -68.01
CA ILE A 12 -28.53 -40.09 -68.19
C ILE A 12 -27.32 -39.22 -67.77
N SER A 13 -27.34 -37.96 -68.19
CA SER A 13 -26.27 -37.02 -67.80
C SER A 13 -26.22 -36.78 -66.33
N ILE A 14 -27.35 -36.56 -65.66
CA ILE A 14 -27.43 -36.37 -64.19
C ILE A 14 -26.93 -37.65 -63.50
N VAL A 15 -27.41 -38.82 -63.88
CA VAL A 15 -26.97 -40.08 -63.32
C VAL A 15 -25.48 -40.31 -63.55
N SER A 16 -24.96 -39.97 -64.74
CA SER A 16 -23.52 -40.09 -65.02
C SER A 16 -22.70 -39.16 -64.15
N VAL A 17 -23.12 -37.93 -63.95
CA VAL A 17 -22.43 -36.96 -63.05
C VAL A 17 -22.46 -37.47 -61.62
N LEU A 18 -23.59 -38.01 -61.12
CA LEU A 18 -23.72 -38.58 -59.79
C LEU A 18 -22.84 -39.83 -59.64
N VAL A 19 -22.77 -40.70 -60.64
CA VAL A 19 -21.91 -41.86 -60.64
C VAL A 19 -20.42 -41.48 -60.67
N VAL A 20 -20.04 -40.54 -61.51
CA VAL A 20 -18.66 -40.02 -61.53
C VAL A 20 -18.31 -39.33 -60.23
N GLY A 21 -19.19 -38.53 -59.67
CA GLY A 21 -19.01 -37.89 -58.38
C GLY A 21 -18.89 -38.91 -57.25
N TYR A 22 -19.73 -39.95 -57.27
CA TYR A 22 -19.66 -41.06 -56.33
C TYR A 22 -18.33 -41.79 -56.43
N ILE A 23 -17.90 -42.18 -57.62
CA ILE A 23 -16.61 -42.87 -57.86
C ILE A 23 -15.42 -42.00 -57.45
N ALA A 24 -15.49 -40.69 -57.74
CA ALA A 24 -14.44 -39.72 -57.34
C ALA A 24 -14.22 -39.64 -55.85
N LEU A 25 -15.22 -39.93 -55.02
CA LEU A 25 -15.11 -40.02 -53.54
C LEU A 25 -14.76 -41.45 -53.06
N VAL A 26 -15.18 -42.47 -53.80
CA VAL A 26 -14.84 -43.89 -53.48
C VAL A 26 -13.35 -44.15 -53.72
N LEU A 27 -12.81 -43.73 -54.87
CA LEU A 27 -11.43 -44.04 -55.26
C LEU A 27 -10.38 -43.63 -54.22
N PRO A 28 -10.39 -42.40 -53.68
CA PRO A 28 -9.45 -42.02 -52.62
C PRO A 28 -9.61 -42.86 -51.35
N SER A 29 -10.84 -43.28 -51.05
CA SER A 29 -11.16 -44.04 -49.83
C SER A 29 -10.88 -45.53 -49.91
N ILE A 30 -10.30 -46.05 -51.01
CA ILE A 30 -9.91 -47.47 -51.10
C ILE A 30 -8.76 -47.77 -50.15
N ASP A 31 -7.71 -46.94 -50.18
CA ASP A 31 -6.48 -47.15 -49.41
C ASP A 31 -6.30 -46.13 -48.26
N THR A 32 -7.25 -45.21 -48.11
CA THR A 32 -7.22 -44.20 -47.07
C THR A 32 -8.47 -44.20 -46.19
N TYR A 33 -8.39 -43.57 -45.02
CA TYR A 33 -9.55 -43.41 -44.15
C TYR A 33 -10.60 -42.48 -44.78
N TYR A 34 -11.81 -42.69 -44.37
CA TYR A 34 -12.94 -41.84 -44.75
C TYR A 34 -12.79 -40.40 -44.29
N PRO A 35 -13.47 -39.43 -44.98
CA PRO A 35 -13.63 -38.08 -44.43
C PRO A 35 -14.34 -38.13 -43.08
N GLY A 36 -13.89 -37.34 -42.08
CA GLY A 36 -14.42 -37.34 -40.72
C GLY A 36 -13.92 -38.49 -39.84
N THR A 37 -12.92 -39.27 -40.29
CA THR A 37 -12.31 -40.28 -39.43
C THR A 37 -11.40 -39.59 -38.38
N ILE A 38 -11.80 -39.66 -37.12
CA ILE A 38 -11.04 -39.16 -35.99
C ILE A 38 -10.36 -40.39 -35.34
N ILE A 39 -9.06 -40.29 -35.08
CA ILE A 39 -8.28 -41.30 -34.37
C ILE A 39 -7.54 -40.60 -33.24
N ASN A 40 -7.75 -41.03 -32.02
CA ASN A 40 -7.21 -40.41 -30.82
C ASN A 40 -7.44 -38.86 -30.79
N GLY A 41 -8.68 -38.45 -31.11
CA GLY A 41 -9.09 -37.03 -31.06
C GLY A 41 -8.60 -36.18 -32.23
N LYS A 42 -7.84 -36.74 -33.20
CA LYS A 42 -7.28 -36.01 -34.35
C LYS A 42 -7.88 -36.49 -35.66
N ASP A 43 -8.16 -35.55 -36.57
CA ASP A 43 -8.70 -35.85 -37.91
C ASP A 43 -7.62 -36.40 -38.82
N TYR A 44 -7.85 -37.60 -39.31
CA TYR A 44 -7.02 -38.31 -40.28
C TYR A 44 -7.76 -38.62 -41.58
N SER A 45 -8.73 -37.82 -41.96
CA SER A 45 -9.45 -37.89 -43.23
C SER A 45 -8.50 -38.01 -44.41
N PHE A 46 -8.77 -38.98 -45.29
CA PHE A 46 -7.98 -39.25 -46.52
C PHE A 46 -6.50 -39.61 -46.28
N LYS A 47 -6.14 -40.04 -45.06
CA LYS A 47 -4.81 -40.55 -44.76
C LYS A 47 -4.81 -42.08 -44.77
N SER A 48 -3.69 -42.70 -45.20
CA SER A 48 -3.53 -44.16 -45.13
C SER A 48 -3.17 -44.62 -43.71
N PRO A 49 -3.45 -45.87 -43.33
CA PRO A 49 -2.96 -46.43 -42.07
C PRO A 49 -1.47 -46.23 -41.85
N ALA A 50 -0.64 -46.45 -42.87
CA ALA A 50 0.81 -46.24 -42.77
C ALA A 50 1.20 -44.78 -42.60
N TYR A 51 0.43 -43.83 -43.11
CA TYR A 51 0.64 -42.40 -42.85
C TYR A 51 0.34 -42.05 -41.38
N VAL A 52 -0.76 -42.61 -40.85
CA VAL A 52 -1.16 -42.33 -39.44
C VAL A 52 -0.17 -42.96 -38.51
N ASP A 53 0.25 -44.18 -38.74
CA ASP A 53 1.29 -44.87 -37.97
C ASP A 53 2.58 -44.06 -37.93
N ASN A 54 3.03 -43.58 -39.09
CA ASN A 54 4.21 -42.72 -39.20
C ASN A 54 4.01 -41.28 -38.58
N ALA A 55 2.76 -40.81 -38.55
CA ALA A 55 2.43 -39.49 -37.99
C ALA A 55 2.28 -39.54 -36.46
N LEU A 56 1.89 -40.68 -35.92
CA LEU A 56 1.82 -40.87 -34.47
C LEU A 56 3.22 -40.99 -33.86
N TYR A 57 4.09 -41.84 -34.49
CA TYR A 57 5.48 -41.99 -34.07
C TYR A 57 6.37 -42.35 -35.27
N LYS A 58 7.47 -41.64 -35.42
CA LYS A 58 8.49 -42.00 -36.42
C LYS A 58 9.31 -43.20 -35.98
N SER A 59 9.60 -43.27 -34.69
CA SER A 59 10.28 -44.41 -34.02
C SER A 59 10.08 -44.23 -32.52
N PRO A 60 9.81 -45.30 -31.74
CA PRO A 60 9.75 -45.21 -30.28
C PRO A 60 11.04 -44.66 -29.64
N SER A 61 12.17 -44.94 -30.27
CA SER A 61 13.49 -44.44 -29.81
C SER A 61 13.70 -42.95 -30.03
N ASP A 62 12.91 -42.34 -30.91
CA ASP A 62 13.03 -40.90 -31.27
C ASP A 62 11.85 -40.10 -30.72
N TYR A 63 10.92 -40.72 -30.01
CA TYR A 63 9.81 -40.06 -29.38
C TYR A 63 10.27 -39.32 -28.13
N ASN A 64 9.93 -38.03 -28.06
CA ASN A 64 10.13 -37.19 -26.91
C ASN A 64 8.83 -36.44 -26.63
N LEU A 65 8.40 -36.46 -25.38
CA LEU A 65 7.32 -35.64 -24.89
C LEU A 65 7.92 -34.49 -24.07
N GLU A 66 7.79 -33.29 -24.56
CA GLU A 66 8.16 -32.07 -23.83
C GLU A 66 7.00 -31.62 -22.92
N ILE A 67 7.29 -31.45 -21.62
CA ILE A 67 6.35 -30.99 -20.62
C ILE A 67 6.81 -29.61 -20.18
N LYS A 68 6.08 -28.58 -20.55
CA LYS A 68 6.39 -27.20 -20.23
C LYS A 68 5.73 -26.80 -18.91
N PHE A 69 6.54 -26.53 -17.93
CA PHE A 69 6.18 -25.87 -16.68
C PHE A 69 6.55 -24.38 -16.78
N ARG A 70 6.05 -23.56 -15.86
CA ARG A 70 6.32 -22.09 -15.81
C ARG A 70 7.81 -21.76 -15.80
N ASP A 71 8.60 -22.53 -15.06
CA ASP A 71 10.01 -22.24 -14.80
C ASP A 71 10.98 -23.10 -15.63
N ARG A 72 10.49 -24.21 -16.21
CA ARG A 72 11.33 -25.17 -16.92
C ARG A 72 10.54 -26.03 -17.89
N THR A 73 11.26 -26.73 -18.73
CA THR A 73 10.72 -27.83 -19.56
C THR A 73 11.37 -29.12 -19.15
N GLU A 74 10.56 -30.14 -18.89
CA GLU A 74 11.00 -31.50 -18.67
C GLU A 74 10.73 -32.33 -19.91
N THR A 75 11.44 -33.42 -20.10
CA THR A 75 11.31 -34.27 -21.31
C THR A 75 11.30 -35.73 -20.93
N ILE A 76 10.30 -36.44 -21.43
CA ILE A 76 10.23 -37.91 -21.35
C ILE A 76 10.67 -38.47 -22.69
N ASN A 77 11.76 -39.24 -22.66
CA ASN A 77 12.20 -40.02 -23.85
C ASN A 77 11.48 -41.35 -23.87
N GLY A 78 10.91 -41.71 -25.02
CA GLY A 78 10.23 -43.00 -25.19
C GLY A 78 11.12 -44.21 -24.87
N ARG A 79 12.43 -44.09 -25.09
CA ARG A 79 13.40 -45.15 -24.75
C ARG A 79 13.48 -45.36 -23.22
N ASP A 80 13.46 -44.31 -22.44
CA ASP A 80 13.64 -44.39 -20.98
C ASP A 80 12.47 -45.06 -20.28
N ILE A 81 11.28 -44.98 -20.87
CA ILE A 81 10.05 -45.64 -20.38
C ILE A 81 9.75 -46.96 -21.12
N GLY A 82 10.66 -47.42 -21.98
CA GLY A 82 10.45 -48.65 -22.75
C GLY A 82 9.24 -48.57 -23.68
N LEU A 83 8.95 -47.39 -24.24
CA LEU A 83 7.80 -47.16 -25.13
C LEU A 83 7.88 -48.13 -26.30
N SER A 84 6.80 -48.82 -26.54
CA SER A 84 6.64 -49.73 -27.70
C SER A 84 5.29 -49.47 -28.35
N ILE A 85 5.31 -49.43 -29.68
CA ILE A 85 4.15 -49.02 -30.46
C ILE A 85 3.91 -50.06 -31.55
N ASN A 86 2.67 -50.52 -31.68
CA ASN A 86 2.26 -51.38 -32.75
C ASN A 86 0.84 -50.98 -33.22
N TYR A 87 0.76 -49.84 -33.89
CA TYR A 87 -0.52 -49.32 -34.36
C TYR A 87 -0.95 -49.87 -35.71
N LEU A 88 -0.02 -50.37 -36.53
CA LEU A 88 -0.30 -50.67 -37.93
C LEU A 88 -1.38 -51.71 -38.09
N ASP A 89 -1.42 -52.77 -37.26
CA ASP A 89 -2.43 -53.81 -37.31
C ASP A 89 -3.82 -53.30 -36.96
N GLU A 90 -3.92 -52.48 -35.91
CA GLU A 90 -5.18 -51.89 -35.47
C GLU A 90 -5.67 -50.80 -36.45
N LEU A 91 -4.77 -49.96 -36.94
CA LEU A 91 -5.04 -48.97 -37.99
C LEU A 91 -5.55 -49.64 -39.27
N ASN A 92 -4.96 -50.80 -39.66
CA ASN A 92 -5.43 -51.60 -40.77
C ASN A 92 -6.80 -52.21 -40.49
N SER A 93 -7.08 -52.63 -39.27
CA SER A 93 -8.38 -53.14 -38.87
C SER A 93 -9.46 -52.07 -39.00
N ILE A 94 -9.20 -50.85 -38.44
CA ILE A 94 -10.08 -49.69 -38.59
C ILE A 94 -10.36 -49.41 -40.08
N LYS A 95 -9.32 -49.47 -40.92
CA LYS A 95 -9.47 -49.26 -42.37
C LYS A 95 -10.29 -50.33 -43.02
N LYS A 96 -10.13 -51.60 -42.67
CA LYS A 96 -10.86 -52.75 -43.19
C LYS A 96 -12.35 -52.65 -42.87
N ASP A 97 -12.70 -52.14 -41.71
CA ASP A 97 -14.08 -51.89 -41.27
C ASP A 97 -14.77 -50.74 -42.05
N GLN A 98 -13.99 -49.91 -42.71
CA GLN A 98 -14.46 -48.82 -43.55
C GLN A 98 -14.65 -49.30 -45.00
N ASN A 99 -15.88 -49.68 -45.37
CA ASN A 99 -16.21 -50.09 -46.75
C ASN A 99 -16.25 -48.85 -47.68
N PRO A 100 -15.33 -48.71 -48.66
CA PRO A 100 -15.24 -47.57 -49.55
C PRO A 100 -16.55 -47.24 -50.28
N PHE A 101 -17.41 -48.18 -50.49
CA PHE A 101 -18.72 -48.00 -51.16
C PHE A 101 -19.83 -47.55 -50.20
N ALA A 102 -19.57 -47.45 -48.91
CA ALA A 102 -20.54 -47.02 -47.90
C ALA A 102 -20.31 -45.59 -47.38
N TRP A 103 -19.50 -44.81 -48.08
CA TRP A 103 -19.13 -43.44 -47.68
C TRP A 103 -20.30 -42.52 -47.35
N PRO A 104 -21.51 -42.62 -47.92
CA PRO A 104 -22.63 -41.78 -47.50
C PRO A 104 -23.11 -42.01 -46.06
N LYS A 105 -22.67 -43.08 -45.39
CA LYS A 105 -22.93 -43.32 -43.96
C LYS A 105 -22.01 -42.53 -43.04
N LEU A 106 -21.10 -41.77 -43.60
CA LEU A 106 -20.00 -41.07 -42.95
C LEU A 106 -20.38 -39.77 -42.24
N PHE A 107 -21.60 -39.29 -42.37
CA PHE A 107 -22.05 -38.10 -41.65
C PHE A 107 -22.30 -38.37 -40.16
N PHE A 108 -21.85 -39.50 -39.65
CA PHE A 108 -21.89 -39.86 -38.25
C PHE A 108 -20.43 -40.06 -37.80
N ASP A 109 -19.91 -39.15 -37.07
CA ASP A 109 -18.55 -39.15 -36.52
C ASP A 109 -18.25 -40.50 -35.85
N LYS A 110 -17.16 -41.11 -36.28
CA LYS A 110 -16.58 -42.23 -35.55
C LYS A 110 -15.22 -41.76 -35.05
N ASP A 111 -15.16 -41.60 -33.76
CA ASP A 111 -13.91 -41.41 -33.03
C ASP A 111 -13.35 -42.80 -32.67
N TYR A 112 -12.18 -43.10 -33.17
CA TYR A 112 -11.47 -44.33 -32.88
C TYR A 112 -10.39 -44.03 -31.85
N VAL A 113 -10.44 -44.69 -30.72
CA VAL A 113 -9.42 -44.64 -29.69
C VAL A 113 -8.55 -45.88 -29.80
N LEU A 114 -7.25 -45.70 -29.96
CA LEU A 114 -6.26 -46.81 -30.02
C LEU A 114 -5.81 -47.11 -28.58
N GLU A 115 -6.65 -47.79 -27.80
CA GLU A 115 -6.43 -47.94 -26.35
C GLU A 115 -5.25 -48.88 -26.00
N ASP A 116 -5.00 -49.90 -26.80
CA ASP A 116 -3.98 -50.92 -26.50
C ASP A 116 -2.73 -50.83 -27.39
N SER A 117 -2.58 -49.75 -28.15
CA SER A 117 -1.56 -49.60 -29.19
C SER A 117 -0.23 -49.07 -28.68
N VAL A 118 -0.24 -48.45 -27.52
CA VAL A 118 0.94 -47.87 -26.87
C VAL A 118 1.19 -48.58 -25.56
N ASN A 119 2.35 -49.22 -25.45
CA ASN A 119 2.81 -49.85 -24.22
C ASN A 119 4.05 -49.15 -23.73
N TYR A 120 4.12 -48.92 -22.45
CA TYR A 120 5.28 -48.35 -21.74
C TYR A 120 5.38 -48.96 -20.34
N ASN A 121 6.55 -48.82 -19.71
CA ASN A 121 6.75 -49.25 -18.34
C ASN A 121 6.22 -48.16 -17.38
N GLU A 122 5.08 -48.44 -16.72
CA GLU A 122 4.44 -47.51 -15.79
C GLU A 122 5.33 -47.17 -14.59
N ASP A 123 6.07 -48.14 -14.03
CA ASP A 123 6.96 -47.92 -12.89
C ASP A 123 8.10 -46.93 -13.24
N GLU A 124 8.66 -47.04 -14.44
CA GLU A 124 9.70 -46.14 -14.91
C GLU A 124 9.13 -44.77 -15.23
N LEU A 125 7.95 -44.66 -15.80
CA LEU A 125 7.27 -43.40 -16.03
C LEU A 125 7.03 -42.68 -14.69
N GLU A 126 6.45 -43.37 -13.71
CA GLU A 126 6.18 -42.85 -12.39
C GLU A 126 7.47 -42.39 -11.70
N ARG A 127 8.53 -43.19 -11.77
CA ARG A 127 9.84 -42.83 -11.24
C ARG A 127 10.41 -41.56 -11.86
N ILE A 128 10.27 -41.38 -13.18
CA ILE A 128 10.74 -40.17 -13.89
C ILE A 128 9.90 -38.98 -13.49
N VAL A 129 8.58 -39.07 -13.55
CA VAL A 129 7.66 -37.96 -13.30
C VAL A 129 7.74 -37.51 -11.84
N THR A 130 7.84 -38.45 -10.89
CA THR A 130 8.00 -38.06 -9.46
C THR A 130 9.36 -37.45 -9.16
N SER A 131 10.35 -37.57 -10.06
CA SER A 131 11.64 -36.88 -9.92
C SER A 131 11.61 -35.40 -10.36
N TYR A 132 10.52 -34.95 -11.00
CA TYR A 132 10.39 -33.58 -11.47
C TYR A 132 10.18 -32.62 -10.33
N LYS A 133 11.07 -31.65 -10.19
CA LYS A 133 10.99 -30.64 -9.12
C LYS A 133 9.71 -29.82 -9.17
N SER A 134 9.16 -29.59 -10.37
CA SER A 134 7.92 -28.85 -10.55
C SER A 134 6.68 -29.58 -10.05
N LEU A 135 6.78 -30.90 -9.81
CA LEU A 135 5.71 -31.74 -9.25
C LEU A 135 5.94 -32.07 -7.76
N ASP A 136 7.05 -31.64 -7.19
CA ASP A 136 7.34 -31.82 -5.76
C ASP A 136 6.71 -30.67 -4.96
N PRO A 137 5.75 -30.97 -4.07
CA PRO A 137 5.08 -29.95 -3.26
C PRO A 137 6.02 -29.08 -2.42
N GLU A 138 7.21 -29.60 -2.06
CA GLU A 138 8.20 -28.84 -1.27
C GLU A 138 8.85 -27.70 -2.11
N ASN A 139 8.78 -27.79 -3.42
CA ASN A 139 9.31 -26.78 -4.35
C ASN A 139 8.24 -25.86 -4.93
N MET A 140 6.97 -26.05 -4.58
CA MET A 140 5.86 -25.24 -5.07
C MET A 140 5.71 -23.96 -4.26
N GLU A 141 5.49 -22.85 -4.94
CA GLU A 141 5.19 -21.55 -4.35
C GLU A 141 3.70 -21.23 -4.54
N GLU A 142 3.02 -20.89 -3.44
CA GLU A 142 1.61 -20.49 -3.48
C GLU A 142 1.43 -19.17 -4.24
N PRO A 143 0.40 -19.07 -5.10
CA PRO A 143 0.11 -17.81 -5.77
C PRO A 143 -0.28 -16.72 -4.76
N GLN A 144 0.13 -15.48 -5.02
CA GLN A 144 -0.18 -14.35 -4.17
C GLN A 144 -1.00 -13.32 -4.94
N ASN A 145 -2.00 -12.77 -4.28
CA ASN A 145 -2.79 -11.66 -4.80
C ASN A 145 -1.95 -10.39 -4.95
N PRO A 146 -2.36 -9.43 -5.80
CA PRO A 146 -1.72 -8.13 -5.95
C PRO A 146 -1.51 -7.42 -4.62
N LYS A 147 -0.39 -6.73 -4.45
CA LYS A 147 -0.13 -5.90 -3.27
C LYS A 147 -0.37 -4.44 -3.63
N ILE A 148 -1.06 -3.72 -2.76
CA ILE A 148 -1.18 -2.26 -2.89
C ILE A 148 -0.03 -1.63 -2.12
N ILE A 149 0.78 -0.85 -2.82
CA ILE A 149 1.93 -0.13 -2.28
C ILE A 149 1.74 1.38 -2.52
N VAL A 150 2.58 2.18 -1.88
CA VAL A 150 2.72 3.61 -2.18
C VAL A 150 3.94 3.75 -3.09
N ASN A 151 3.78 4.38 -4.24
CA ASN A 151 4.87 4.63 -5.19
C ASN A 151 5.69 5.88 -4.80
N ASP A 152 6.73 6.18 -5.57
CA ASP A 152 7.63 7.31 -5.29
C ASP A 152 6.94 8.68 -5.40
N ASP A 153 5.81 8.76 -6.11
CA ASP A 153 4.99 9.97 -6.26
C ASP A 153 3.99 10.16 -5.10
N GLY A 154 3.89 9.18 -4.20
CA GLY A 154 2.97 9.19 -3.06
C GLY A 154 1.57 8.65 -3.38
N ASP A 155 1.38 8.06 -4.56
CA ASP A 155 0.13 7.46 -4.99
C ASP A 155 0.08 5.96 -4.64
N ALA A 156 -1.13 5.45 -4.41
CA ALA A 156 -1.35 4.02 -4.25
C ALA A 156 -1.32 3.32 -5.62
N GLU A 157 -0.58 2.24 -5.69
CA GLU A 157 -0.41 1.42 -6.89
C GLU A 157 -0.57 -0.06 -6.54
N ALA A 158 -1.19 -0.83 -7.43
CA ALA A 158 -1.22 -2.27 -7.32
C ALA A 158 -0.01 -2.88 -8.04
N VAL A 159 0.79 -3.63 -7.31
CA VAL A 159 1.85 -4.48 -7.88
C VAL A 159 1.22 -5.79 -8.34
N TYR A 160 1.67 -6.30 -9.49
CA TYR A 160 1.16 -7.53 -10.07
C TYR A 160 1.11 -8.68 -9.05
N GLU A 161 0.12 -9.52 -9.23
CA GLU A 161 0.01 -10.80 -8.56
C GLU A 161 1.24 -11.67 -8.85
N ASP A 162 1.59 -12.51 -7.90
CA ASP A 162 2.55 -13.59 -8.11
C ASP A 162 1.76 -14.85 -8.47
N LEU A 163 1.99 -15.37 -9.67
CA LEU A 163 1.29 -16.55 -10.14
C LEU A 163 1.72 -17.81 -9.37
N GLY A 164 2.86 -17.79 -8.68
CA GLY A 164 3.41 -18.94 -7.98
C GLY A 164 3.72 -20.12 -8.91
N SER A 165 3.85 -21.31 -8.33
CA SER A 165 4.11 -22.54 -9.06
C SER A 165 3.31 -23.75 -8.54
N THR A 166 2.33 -23.51 -7.66
CA THR A 166 1.50 -24.57 -7.08
C THR A 166 0.59 -25.19 -8.13
N ILE A 167 0.69 -26.50 -8.30
CA ILE A 167 -0.22 -27.31 -9.10
C ILE A 167 -1.34 -27.82 -8.20
N GLU A 168 -2.60 -27.62 -8.60
CA GLU A 168 -3.77 -28.00 -7.78
C GLU A 168 -3.88 -29.50 -7.56
N ASP A 169 -3.65 -30.29 -8.62
CA ASP A 169 -3.71 -31.75 -8.59
C ASP A 169 -2.56 -32.34 -9.41
N VAL A 170 -1.52 -32.78 -8.71
CA VAL A 170 -0.35 -33.44 -9.32
C VAL A 170 -0.75 -34.73 -10.03
N ASN A 171 -1.74 -35.47 -9.50
CA ASN A 171 -2.18 -36.72 -10.14
C ASN A 171 -2.85 -36.44 -11.49
N ALA A 172 -3.62 -35.35 -11.58
CA ALA A 172 -4.23 -34.94 -12.84
C ALA A 172 -3.17 -34.61 -13.90
N VAL A 173 -2.04 -33.99 -13.51
CA VAL A 173 -0.90 -33.78 -14.42
C VAL A 173 -0.27 -35.09 -14.84
N VAL A 174 -0.07 -36.03 -13.91
CA VAL A 174 0.46 -37.35 -14.24
C VAL A 174 -0.47 -38.11 -15.22
N ASP A 175 -1.77 -38.05 -14.98
CA ASP A 175 -2.76 -38.67 -15.88
C ASP A 175 -2.77 -37.98 -17.26
N ARG A 176 -2.59 -36.67 -17.30
CA ARG A 176 -2.46 -35.92 -18.57
C ARG A 176 -1.20 -36.33 -19.34
N ILE A 177 -0.08 -36.53 -18.65
CA ILE A 177 1.16 -37.05 -19.25
C ILE A 177 0.92 -38.44 -19.85
N LYS A 178 0.24 -39.34 -19.12
CA LYS A 178 -0.14 -40.67 -19.62
C LYS A 178 -1.00 -40.59 -20.89
N GLN A 179 -1.98 -39.69 -20.90
CA GLN A 179 -2.81 -39.45 -22.08
C GLN A 179 -1.99 -38.93 -23.27
N ALA A 180 -1.06 -37.97 -23.03
CA ALA A 180 -0.19 -37.45 -24.08
C ALA A 180 0.66 -38.57 -24.73
N LEU A 181 1.18 -39.51 -23.93
CA LEU A 181 1.91 -40.66 -24.42
C LEU A 181 1.01 -41.57 -25.32
N VAL A 182 -0.24 -41.81 -24.89
CA VAL A 182 -1.20 -42.64 -25.66
C VAL A 182 -1.59 -41.95 -26.96
N PHE A 183 -1.79 -40.64 -26.95
CA PHE A 183 -2.19 -39.88 -28.14
C PHE A 183 -1.02 -39.49 -29.05
N GLY A 184 0.22 -39.80 -28.64
CA GLY A 184 1.42 -39.47 -29.43
C GLY A 184 1.69 -37.98 -29.52
N GLU A 185 1.30 -37.23 -28.51
CA GLU A 185 1.61 -35.83 -28.43
C GLU A 185 3.12 -35.63 -28.17
N THR A 186 3.70 -34.57 -28.70
CA THR A 186 5.12 -34.26 -28.51
C THR A 186 5.38 -33.12 -27.54
N SER A 187 4.33 -32.44 -27.11
CA SER A 187 4.41 -31.34 -26.19
C SER A 187 3.10 -31.13 -25.45
N ILE A 188 3.15 -30.87 -24.16
CA ILE A 188 2.04 -30.41 -23.34
C ILE A 188 2.51 -29.15 -22.58
N ASP A 189 1.62 -28.23 -22.38
CA ASP A 189 1.88 -26.99 -21.63
C ASP A 189 0.97 -26.96 -20.40
N ILE A 190 1.58 -27.12 -19.23
CA ILE A 190 0.87 -27.27 -17.95
C ILE A 190 0.13 -25.99 -17.58
N GLU A 191 0.64 -24.83 -18.00
CA GLU A 191 -0.01 -23.54 -17.77
C GLU A 191 -1.20 -23.32 -18.70
N GLU A 192 -1.01 -23.54 -20.02
CA GLU A 192 -2.09 -23.37 -21.00
C GLU A 192 -3.26 -24.33 -20.74
N GLU A 193 -2.98 -25.51 -20.18
CA GLU A 193 -4.00 -26.49 -19.83
C GLU A 193 -4.65 -26.25 -18.45
N GLY A 194 -4.19 -25.22 -17.70
CA GLY A 194 -4.86 -24.73 -16.49
C GLY A 194 -4.64 -25.59 -15.24
N PHE A 195 -3.52 -26.30 -15.11
CA PHE A 195 -3.21 -27.12 -13.94
C PHE A 195 -2.69 -26.33 -12.73
N TYR A 196 -2.24 -25.09 -12.94
CA TYR A 196 -1.76 -24.27 -11.85
C TYR A 196 -2.90 -23.63 -11.05
N LYS A 197 -2.70 -23.59 -9.74
CA LYS A 197 -3.51 -22.77 -8.86
C LYS A 197 -3.31 -21.29 -9.24
N MET A 198 -4.41 -20.58 -9.41
CA MET A 198 -4.37 -19.16 -9.76
C MET A 198 -4.60 -18.30 -8.52
N PRO A 199 -4.04 -17.08 -8.46
CA PRO A 199 -4.39 -16.12 -7.42
C PRO A 199 -5.88 -15.79 -7.47
N GLU A 200 -6.49 -15.51 -6.31
CA GLU A 200 -7.92 -15.17 -6.23
C GLU A 200 -8.26 -13.86 -6.94
N TYR A 201 -7.30 -12.93 -6.95
CA TYR A 201 -7.40 -11.62 -7.59
C TYR A 201 -6.18 -11.35 -8.46
N THR A 202 -6.40 -10.61 -9.55
CA THR A 202 -5.38 -10.05 -10.42
C THR A 202 -5.43 -8.52 -10.34
N ILE A 203 -4.44 -7.83 -10.88
CA ILE A 203 -4.49 -6.35 -10.96
C ILE A 203 -5.68 -5.83 -11.75
N GLU A 204 -6.21 -6.63 -12.70
CA GLU A 204 -7.39 -6.30 -13.50
C GLU A 204 -8.70 -6.49 -12.73
N SER A 205 -8.65 -7.12 -11.56
CA SER A 205 -9.84 -7.38 -10.75
C SER A 205 -10.51 -6.08 -10.31
N GLU A 206 -11.82 -5.98 -10.50
CA GLU A 206 -12.60 -4.77 -10.19
C GLU A 206 -12.42 -4.31 -8.73
N LYS A 207 -12.28 -5.27 -7.80
CA LYS A 207 -12.07 -4.97 -6.37
C LYS A 207 -10.72 -4.32 -6.12
N VAL A 208 -9.66 -4.80 -6.79
CA VAL A 208 -8.30 -4.24 -6.69
C VAL A 208 -8.30 -2.81 -7.22
N GLN A 209 -8.86 -2.61 -8.42
CA GLN A 209 -8.94 -1.30 -9.06
C GLN A 209 -9.77 -0.30 -8.25
N LYS A 210 -10.90 -0.72 -7.66
CA LYS A 210 -11.69 0.13 -6.77
C LYS A 210 -10.94 0.51 -5.50
N CYS A 211 -10.16 -0.42 -4.95
CA CYS A 211 -9.34 -0.16 -3.76
C CYS A 211 -8.25 0.88 -4.06
N VAL A 212 -7.49 0.70 -5.16
CA VAL A 212 -6.46 1.67 -5.61
C VAL A 212 -7.08 3.04 -5.85
N ASN A 213 -8.20 3.12 -6.58
CA ASN A 213 -8.89 4.38 -6.86
C ASN A 213 -9.38 5.08 -5.57
N TYR A 214 -9.85 4.31 -4.59
CA TYR A 214 -10.23 4.87 -3.29
C TYR A 214 -9.01 5.42 -2.56
N CYS A 215 -7.92 4.66 -2.50
CA CYS A 215 -6.68 5.09 -1.89
C CYS A 215 -6.19 6.42 -2.50
N ASN A 216 -6.14 6.50 -3.82
CA ASN A 216 -5.72 7.72 -4.53
C ASN A 216 -6.68 8.90 -4.32
N THR A 217 -7.98 8.63 -4.18
CA THR A 217 -8.96 9.66 -3.79
C THR A 217 -8.66 10.23 -2.41
N ILE A 218 -8.26 9.40 -1.45
CA ILE A 218 -7.88 9.86 -0.10
C ILE A 218 -6.52 10.57 -0.13
N ALA A 219 -5.51 10.01 -0.84
CA ALA A 219 -4.19 10.61 -0.96
C ALA A 219 -4.20 12.01 -1.60
N SER A 220 -5.15 12.25 -2.52
CA SER A 220 -5.30 13.52 -3.23
C SER A 220 -6.06 14.60 -2.46
N LEU A 221 -6.52 14.30 -1.23
CA LEU A 221 -7.17 15.32 -0.41
C LEU A 221 -6.15 16.38 0.03
N ASP A 222 -6.54 17.62 -0.14
CA ASP A 222 -5.75 18.76 0.27
C ASP A 222 -6.12 19.15 1.71
N ILE A 223 -5.42 18.54 2.66
CA ILE A 223 -5.61 18.78 4.10
C ILE A 223 -4.40 19.48 4.66
N GLU A 224 -4.60 20.72 5.11
CA GLU A 224 -3.56 21.57 5.70
C GLU A 224 -3.91 21.95 7.13
N TYR A 225 -2.97 21.75 8.04
CA TYR A 225 -3.07 22.25 9.40
C TYR A 225 -2.43 23.64 9.52
N GLN A 226 -3.16 24.56 10.12
CA GLN A 226 -2.72 25.93 10.31
C GLN A 226 -2.21 26.15 11.75
N TYR A 227 -0.92 26.44 11.89
CA TYR A 227 -0.26 26.88 13.11
C TYR A 227 0.02 28.38 13.00
N GLY A 228 -0.82 29.19 13.60
CA GLY A 228 -0.72 30.64 13.44
C GLY A 228 -0.83 31.07 11.97
N LYS A 229 0.27 31.52 11.37
CA LYS A 229 0.32 31.91 9.95
C LYS A 229 0.91 30.84 9.06
N CYS A 230 1.48 29.77 9.62
CA CYS A 230 2.11 28.69 8.90
C CYS A 230 1.08 27.62 8.55
N LYS A 231 1.09 27.15 7.31
CA LYS A 231 0.26 26.05 6.84
C LYS A 231 1.12 24.82 6.60
N ILE A 232 0.73 23.71 7.17
CA ILE A 232 1.47 22.46 7.14
C ILE A 232 0.56 21.40 6.52
N PRO A 233 0.85 20.95 5.28
CA PRO A 233 0.04 19.93 4.63
C PRO A 233 0.28 18.54 5.25
N LEU A 234 -0.76 17.73 5.29
CA LEU A 234 -0.62 16.28 5.43
C LEU A 234 -0.26 15.70 4.07
N SER A 235 0.83 14.93 4.01
CA SER A 235 1.25 14.30 2.76
C SER A 235 0.31 13.17 2.35
N GLY A 236 0.28 12.83 1.05
CA GLY A 236 -0.48 11.70 0.53
C GLY A 236 -0.17 10.40 1.27
N ASP A 237 1.10 10.13 1.57
CA ASP A 237 1.55 8.98 2.38
C ASP A 237 0.92 8.94 3.76
N GLN A 238 0.83 10.10 4.45
CA GLN A 238 0.19 10.17 5.76
C GLN A 238 -1.30 9.86 5.65
N LEU A 239 -1.96 10.34 4.61
CA LEU A 239 -3.38 10.08 4.35
C LEU A 239 -3.61 8.61 3.99
N LEU A 240 -2.78 8.00 3.15
CA LEU A 240 -2.84 6.57 2.82
C LEU A 240 -2.66 5.68 4.07
N ASN A 241 -1.81 6.09 5.01
CA ASN A 241 -1.62 5.38 6.26
C ASN A 241 -2.87 5.32 7.15
N THR A 242 -3.92 6.11 6.87
CA THR A 242 -5.20 6.06 7.59
C THR A 242 -6.11 4.92 7.11
N ILE A 243 -5.82 4.33 5.95
CA ILE A 243 -6.66 3.32 5.32
C ILE A 243 -6.31 1.93 5.87
N LYS A 244 -7.33 1.13 6.16
CA LYS A 244 -7.24 -0.30 6.40
C LYS A 244 -7.78 -1.03 5.17
N ILE A 245 -6.94 -1.89 4.58
CA ILE A 245 -7.27 -2.76 3.45
C ILE A 245 -7.31 -4.20 3.96
N SER A 246 -8.34 -4.96 3.57
CA SER A 246 -8.47 -6.38 3.87
C SER A 246 -7.87 -7.23 2.75
N ASP A 247 -7.64 -8.52 3.00
CA ASP A 247 -7.12 -9.48 2.02
C ASP A 247 -8.02 -9.62 0.77
N SER A 248 -9.30 -9.27 0.89
CA SER A 248 -10.27 -9.24 -0.21
C SER A 248 -10.47 -7.86 -0.84
N TYR A 249 -9.54 -6.93 -0.60
CA TYR A 249 -9.54 -5.53 -1.06
C TYR A 249 -10.74 -4.68 -0.59
N GLY A 250 -11.38 -5.09 0.51
CA GLY A 250 -12.27 -4.20 1.24
C GLY A 250 -11.45 -3.11 1.93
N TYR A 251 -11.91 -1.86 1.85
CA TYR A 251 -11.20 -0.70 2.36
C TYR A 251 -12.08 0.16 3.26
N THR A 252 -11.46 0.76 4.27
CA THR A 252 -12.12 1.68 5.18
C THR A 252 -11.10 2.61 5.83
N ILE A 253 -11.52 3.82 6.21
CA ILE A 253 -10.73 4.66 7.10
C ILE A 253 -10.75 4.01 8.49
N SER A 254 -9.58 3.81 9.08
CA SER A 254 -9.42 3.25 10.43
C SER A 254 -9.12 4.36 11.42
N LYS A 255 -9.99 4.53 12.43
CA LYS A 255 -9.81 5.57 13.45
C LYS A 255 -8.49 5.40 14.22
N ASP A 256 -8.07 4.16 14.52
CA ASP A 256 -6.81 3.88 15.18
C ASP A 256 -5.61 4.31 14.32
N LYS A 257 -5.70 4.12 12.99
CA LYS A 257 -4.65 4.57 12.07
C LYS A 257 -4.64 6.10 11.93
N VAL A 258 -5.81 6.73 11.92
CA VAL A 258 -5.92 8.20 11.96
C VAL A 258 -5.27 8.75 13.24
N HIS A 259 -5.53 8.14 14.40
CA HIS A 259 -4.89 8.48 15.66
C HIS A 259 -3.36 8.42 15.55
N ASN A 260 -2.80 7.36 14.97
CA ASN A 260 -1.36 7.23 14.78
C ASN A 260 -0.78 8.31 13.84
N VAL A 261 -1.52 8.73 12.83
CA VAL A 261 -1.13 9.83 11.93
C VAL A 261 -1.10 11.14 12.69
N VAL A 262 -2.16 11.45 13.44
CA VAL A 262 -2.25 12.66 14.26
C VAL A 262 -1.15 12.71 15.32
N GLU A 263 -0.92 11.59 16.03
CA GLU A 263 0.16 11.47 17.02
C GLU A 263 1.56 11.68 16.40
N SER A 264 1.77 11.12 15.20
CA SER A 264 3.03 11.28 14.47
C SER A 264 3.22 12.73 14.01
N PHE A 265 2.15 13.38 13.55
CA PHE A 265 2.15 14.78 13.17
C PHE A 265 2.43 15.68 14.38
N SER A 266 1.74 15.46 15.50
CA SER A 266 1.97 16.17 16.78
C SER A 266 3.45 16.07 17.21
N ARG A 267 4.03 14.87 17.20
CA ARG A 267 5.46 14.68 17.52
C ARG A 267 6.42 15.47 16.63
N LEU A 268 6.03 15.71 15.37
CA LEU A 268 6.86 16.46 14.42
C LEU A 268 6.73 17.97 14.58
N TYR A 269 5.54 18.46 14.89
CA TYR A 269 5.22 19.90 14.78
C TYR A 269 4.89 20.58 16.11
N ASP A 270 4.48 19.84 17.13
CA ASP A 270 4.25 20.43 18.44
C ASP A 270 5.55 20.93 19.07
N THR A 271 5.42 22.07 19.76
CA THR A 271 6.54 22.70 20.42
C THR A 271 6.42 22.67 21.94
N TYR A 272 5.22 22.48 22.48
CA TYR A 272 4.97 22.38 23.91
C TYR A 272 5.83 21.26 24.55
N GLY A 273 6.48 21.58 25.67
CA GLY A 273 7.33 20.63 26.42
C GLY A 273 8.64 20.24 25.72
N THR A 274 8.95 20.80 24.53
CA THR A 274 10.21 20.51 23.83
C THR A 274 11.36 21.39 24.36
N ILE A 275 12.59 20.93 24.10
CA ILE A 275 13.78 21.73 24.44
C ILE A 275 14.02 22.75 23.34
N ARG A 276 14.02 24.08 23.70
CA ARG A 276 14.35 25.14 22.76
C ARG A 276 15.79 25.58 22.97
N THR A 277 16.46 25.90 21.87
CA THR A 277 17.72 26.64 21.91
C THR A 277 17.38 28.11 21.78
N PHE A 278 17.63 28.88 22.86
CA PHE A 278 17.34 30.31 22.92
C PHE A 278 18.64 31.10 22.93
N LYS A 279 18.67 32.18 22.16
CA LYS A 279 19.79 33.11 22.15
C LYS A 279 19.48 34.30 23.05
N THR A 280 20.16 34.36 24.20
CA THR A 280 19.97 35.41 25.23
C THR A 280 20.40 36.80 24.75
N HIS A 281 20.04 37.81 25.53
CA HIS A 281 20.51 39.20 25.34
C HIS A 281 22.03 39.28 25.17
N ASP A 282 22.78 38.56 25.98
CA ASP A 282 24.26 38.53 25.94
C ASP A 282 24.80 37.61 24.81
N ARG A 283 23.92 37.20 23.89
CA ARG A 283 24.25 36.39 22.72
C ARG A 283 24.74 34.96 23.04
N GLN A 284 24.46 34.46 24.23
CA GLN A 284 24.74 33.07 24.58
C GLN A 284 23.58 32.16 24.06
N ASN A 285 23.93 30.97 23.58
CA ASN A 285 22.94 29.97 23.25
C ASN A 285 22.72 29.09 24.48
N ILE A 286 21.53 29.14 25.03
CA ILE A 286 21.10 28.29 26.15
C ILE A 286 20.03 27.31 25.72
N LYS A 287 19.93 26.19 26.43
CA LYS A 287 18.85 25.22 26.24
C LYS A 287 17.84 25.34 27.36
N ILE A 288 16.60 25.66 27.01
CA ILE A 288 15.50 25.78 27.95
C ILE A 288 14.57 24.58 27.77
N LYS A 289 14.31 23.89 28.87
CA LYS A 289 13.52 22.65 28.87
C LYS A 289 12.15 22.80 29.52
N ASN A 290 12.02 23.66 30.49
CA ASN A 290 10.84 23.79 31.33
C ASN A 290 9.89 24.88 30.79
N GLY A 291 8.70 24.94 31.38
CA GLY A 291 7.62 25.84 31.02
C GLY A 291 6.44 25.10 30.40
N ASP A 292 5.37 25.81 30.23
CA ASP A 292 4.08 25.35 29.75
C ASP A 292 3.64 26.10 28.48
N TYR A 293 4.60 26.63 27.73
CA TYR A 293 4.36 27.41 26.52
C TYR A 293 4.61 26.58 25.26
N GLY A 294 3.81 26.80 24.24
CA GLY A 294 3.99 26.26 22.90
C GLY A 294 2.70 25.70 22.29
N TRP A 295 2.83 25.10 21.14
CA TRP A 295 1.74 24.48 20.43
C TRP A 295 1.62 23.00 20.81
N LYS A 296 0.39 22.54 21.09
CA LYS A 296 0.10 21.16 21.44
C LYS A 296 -1.26 20.75 20.88
N ILE A 297 -1.27 19.74 20.03
CA ILE A 297 -2.51 19.16 19.50
C ILE A 297 -3.23 18.37 20.61
N ASN A 298 -4.54 18.53 20.68
CA ASN A 298 -5.45 17.61 21.36
C ASN A 298 -5.65 16.40 20.45
N ILE A 299 -4.84 15.36 20.66
CA ILE A 299 -4.78 14.20 19.77
C ILE A 299 -6.12 13.51 19.63
N GLU A 300 -6.88 13.36 20.71
CA GLU A 300 -8.18 12.67 20.68
C GLU A 300 -9.20 13.44 19.85
N GLU A 301 -9.35 14.72 20.10
CA GLU A 301 -10.29 15.57 19.38
C GLU A 301 -9.90 15.74 17.90
N GLU A 302 -8.60 15.89 17.63
CA GLU A 302 -8.11 16.01 16.26
C GLU A 302 -8.24 14.70 15.48
N THR A 303 -8.07 13.55 16.16
CA THR A 303 -8.37 12.26 15.56
C THR A 303 -9.80 12.16 15.07
N ASP A 304 -10.75 12.65 15.89
CA ASP A 304 -12.17 12.65 15.50
C ASP A 304 -12.43 13.59 14.32
N ASN A 305 -11.85 14.77 14.35
CA ASN A 305 -12.00 15.77 13.29
C ASN A 305 -11.42 15.27 11.96
N LEU A 306 -10.17 14.78 11.97
CA LEU A 306 -9.52 14.24 10.77
C LEU A 306 -10.26 13.01 10.24
N TYR A 307 -10.73 12.12 11.14
CA TYR A 307 -11.53 10.97 10.74
C TYR A 307 -12.79 11.40 9.99
N GLN A 308 -13.51 12.44 10.48
CA GLN A 308 -14.68 12.98 9.80
C GLN A 308 -14.34 13.58 8.43
N ASP A 309 -13.23 14.34 8.34
CA ASP A 309 -12.79 14.90 7.07
C ASP A 309 -12.52 13.80 6.04
N LEU A 310 -11.82 12.73 6.45
CA LEU A 310 -11.48 11.62 5.57
C LEU A 310 -12.70 10.80 5.10
N ILE A 311 -13.64 10.46 5.99
CA ILE A 311 -14.83 9.69 5.59
C ILE A 311 -15.76 10.49 4.67
N HIS A 312 -15.77 11.83 4.80
CA HIS A 312 -16.53 12.71 3.93
C HIS A 312 -15.75 13.19 2.72
N ARG A 313 -14.44 12.85 2.64
CA ARG A 313 -13.51 13.26 1.56
C ARG A 313 -13.42 14.78 1.44
N ASN A 314 -13.31 15.47 2.56
CA ASN A 314 -13.19 16.91 2.62
C ASN A 314 -11.73 17.33 2.47
N SER A 315 -11.43 18.18 1.47
CA SER A 315 -10.21 18.98 1.46
C SER A 315 -10.42 20.22 2.33
N VAL A 316 -9.52 20.48 3.27
CA VAL A 316 -9.71 21.53 4.29
C VAL A 316 -8.38 22.14 4.73
N THR A 317 -8.38 23.46 4.89
CA THR A 317 -7.32 24.19 5.60
C THR A 317 -7.94 24.71 6.91
N ARG A 318 -7.45 24.25 8.05
CA ARG A 318 -7.96 24.65 9.37
C ARG A 318 -6.90 24.56 10.46
N GLU A 319 -7.14 25.21 11.58
CA GLU A 319 -6.43 24.91 12.80
C GLU A 319 -6.81 23.49 13.26
N PRO A 320 -5.84 22.63 13.62
CA PRO A 320 -6.19 21.39 14.32
C PRO A 320 -6.79 21.71 15.69
N ALA A 321 -7.43 20.74 16.31
CA ALA A 321 -7.84 20.88 17.70
C ALA A 321 -6.59 21.00 18.58
N PHE A 322 -6.34 22.18 19.15
CA PHE A 322 -5.22 22.40 20.04
C PHE A 322 -5.62 22.23 21.51
N GLU A 323 -4.76 21.63 22.31
CA GLU A 323 -4.79 21.69 23.77
C GLU A 323 -4.11 22.95 24.28
N GLU A 324 -2.98 23.36 23.63
CA GLU A 324 -2.23 24.55 23.91
C GLU A 324 -1.88 25.28 22.61
N VAL A 325 -1.89 26.60 22.64
CA VAL A 325 -1.64 27.47 21.48
C VAL A 325 -0.47 28.38 21.76
N GLY A 326 0.55 28.37 20.90
CA GLY A 326 1.64 29.36 20.99
C GLY A 326 1.29 30.72 20.37
N TYR A 327 2.07 31.73 20.66
CA TYR A 327 1.87 33.11 20.16
C TYR A 327 2.14 33.25 18.65
N CYS A 328 3.10 32.48 18.14
CA CYS A 328 3.44 32.45 16.72
C CYS A 328 3.99 31.07 16.33
N TYR A 329 4.18 30.86 15.01
CA TYR A 329 4.81 29.68 14.46
C TYR A 329 5.35 30.01 13.07
N ASP A 330 6.57 29.57 12.76
CA ASP A 330 7.18 29.75 11.45
C ASP A 330 7.67 28.39 10.85
N GLU A 331 8.20 28.44 9.65
CA GLU A 331 8.69 27.26 8.93
C GLU A 331 9.85 26.52 9.65
N GLU A 332 10.58 27.23 10.53
CA GLU A 332 11.65 26.68 11.37
C GLU A 332 11.12 26.17 12.74
N LYS A 333 9.80 26.14 12.92
CA LYS A 333 9.09 25.80 14.17
C LYS A 333 9.44 26.73 15.33
N ASN A 334 9.76 27.98 15.03
CA ASN A 334 10.00 29.00 16.04
C ASN A 334 8.65 29.53 16.53
N ASP A 335 8.32 29.20 17.76
CA ASP A 335 7.09 29.59 18.44
C ASP A 335 7.27 30.83 19.37
N ILE A 336 8.51 31.26 19.55
CA ILE A 336 8.83 32.47 20.35
C ILE A 336 8.70 33.72 19.50
N GLY A 337 9.17 33.68 18.25
CA GLY A 337 9.11 34.80 17.33
C GLY A 337 9.95 36.00 17.75
N GLY A 338 9.51 37.17 17.37
CA GLY A 338 10.25 38.43 17.61
C GLY A 338 9.65 39.35 18.67
N PHE A 339 8.55 38.96 19.34
CA PHE A 339 7.93 39.75 20.40
C PHE A 339 7.79 38.89 21.66
N TYR A 340 8.66 39.15 22.66
CA TYR A 340 8.75 38.33 23.86
C TYR A 340 9.37 39.11 25.01
N CYS A 341 9.18 38.65 26.25
CA CYS A 341 9.89 39.07 27.45
C CYS A 341 11.05 38.11 27.76
N GLU A 342 12.19 38.63 28.13
CA GLU A 342 13.37 37.90 28.56
C GLU A 342 13.69 38.30 30.00
N VAL A 343 13.78 37.34 30.93
CA VAL A 343 14.11 37.58 32.34
C VAL A 343 15.41 36.86 32.65
N ASP A 344 16.44 37.64 32.86
CA ASP A 344 17.77 37.18 33.29
C ASP A 344 17.83 37.18 34.82
N ILE A 345 17.73 36.00 35.44
CA ILE A 345 17.74 35.86 36.91
C ILE A 345 19.12 36.16 37.46
N GLU A 346 20.19 35.81 36.77
CA GLU A 346 21.55 36.04 37.27
C GLU A 346 21.87 37.53 37.33
N ASN A 347 21.54 38.25 36.28
CA ASN A 347 21.77 39.70 36.22
C ASN A 347 20.64 40.52 36.82
N GLN A 348 19.53 39.88 37.23
CA GLN A 348 18.34 40.55 37.78
C GLN A 348 17.83 41.68 36.88
N HIS A 349 17.75 41.35 35.59
CA HIS A 349 17.36 42.29 34.56
C HIS A 349 16.31 41.69 33.63
N MET A 350 15.44 42.51 33.12
CA MET A 350 14.39 42.11 32.20
C MET A 350 14.47 42.93 30.91
N TYR A 351 14.27 42.26 29.78
CA TYR A 351 14.20 42.88 28.45
C TYR A 351 12.87 42.54 27.78
N VAL A 352 12.30 43.48 27.05
CA VAL A 352 11.17 43.25 26.15
C VAL A 352 11.64 43.47 24.72
N TYR A 353 11.49 42.45 23.91
CA TYR A 353 11.88 42.49 22.52
C TYR A 353 10.67 42.69 21.61
N ARG A 354 10.85 43.46 20.53
CA ARG A 354 9.94 43.49 19.37
C ARG A 354 10.77 43.56 18.10
N SER A 355 10.52 42.60 17.19
CA SER A 355 11.22 42.49 15.90
C SER A 355 12.76 42.48 16.05
N GLY A 356 13.26 41.71 17.04
CA GLY A 356 14.70 41.55 17.30
C GLY A 356 15.40 42.74 17.96
N ARG A 357 14.64 43.75 18.45
CA ARG A 357 15.16 44.94 19.15
C ARG A 357 14.59 45.03 20.53
N VAL A 358 15.42 45.35 21.48
CA VAL A 358 14.96 45.74 22.84
C VAL A 358 14.18 47.04 22.75
N ILE A 359 12.92 47.01 23.16
CA ILE A 359 12.04 48.18 23.22
C ILE A 359 11.86 48.71 24.64
N MET A 360 12.03 47.84 25.65
CA MET A 360 11.96 48.16 27.06
C MET A 360 12.95 47.30 27.83
N GLN A 361 13.49 47.83 28.94
CA GLN A 361 14.32 47.05 29.85
C GLN A 361 14.31 47.69 31.25
N SER A 362 14.51 46.88 32.27
CA SER A 362 14.57 47.33 33.67
C SER A 362 15.29 46.33 34.55
N ASP A 363 15.94 46.84 35.59
CA ASP A 363 16.31 46.03 36.73
C ASP A 363 15.05 45.53 37.44
N VAL A 364 15.11 44.28 37.92
CA VAL A 364 13.98 43.57 38.54
C VAL A 364 14.42 42.91 39.85
N VAL A 365 13.47 42.40 40.62
CA VAL A 365 13.77 41.50 41.74
C VAL A 365 12.94 40.21 41.58
N THR A 366 13.62 39.12 41.33
CA THR A 366 13.02 37.79 41.16
C THR A 366 12.83 37.08 42.53
N GLY A 367 12.37 35.85 42.49
CA GLY A 367 12.11 35.03 43.67
C GLY A 367 13.32 34.80 44.56
N ASN A 368 13.08 34.69 45.87
CA ASN A 368 14.11 34.54 46.91
C ASN A 368 14.71 33.12 46.90
N ILE A 369 15.93 33.00 46.37
CA ILE A 369 16.62 31.68 46.28
C ILE A 369 17.08 31.17 47.65
N GLY A 370 17.41 32.08 48.59
CA GLY A 370 17.78 31.71 49.95
C GLY A 370 16.64 31.01 50.72
N LEU A 371 15.39 31.35 50.39
CA LEU A 371 14.19 30.75 50.94
C LEU A 371 13.61 29.63 50.02
N LYS A 372 14.32 29.23 48.98
CA LYS A 372 13.86 28.24 47.97
C LYS A 372 12.57 28.69 47.24
N ARG A 373 12.39 29.99 47.05
CA ARG A 373 11.26 30.61 46.36
C ARG A 373 11.72 31.27 45.04
N GLY A 374 12.76 30.67 44.37
CA GLY A 374 13.28 31.22 43.12
C GLY A 374 12.20 31.22 42.02
N THR A 375 12.25 32.26 41.15
CA THR A 375 11.40 32.26 39.95
C THR A 375 11.69 31.05 39.09
N PRO A 376 10.69 30.25 38.71
CA PRO A 376 10.92 29.06 37.89
C PRO A 376 11.48 29.43 36.49
N THR A 377 12.54 28.76 36.10
CA THR A 377 13.12 28.90 34.75
C THR A 377 12.31 28.14 33.74
N GLY A 378 12.09 28.68 32.55
CA GLY A 378 11.28 28.05 31.51
C GLY A 378 10.85 29.05 30.43
N ILE A 379 10.01 28.56 29.52
CA ILE A 379 9.29 29.42 28.56
C ILE A 379 7.80 29.30 28.91
N TYR A 380 7.20 30.45 29.11
CA TYR A 380 5.82 30.62 29.56
C TYR A 380 5.07 31.56 28.61
N GLY A 381 3.75 31.56 28.61
CA GLY A 381 2.93 32.60 28.02
C GLY A 381 2.41 33.58 29.08
N VAL A 382 2.13 34.80 28.72
CA VAL A 382 1.35 35.70 29.59
C VAL A 382 -0.08 35.20 29.65
N ASP A 383 -0.54 34.75 30.84
CA ASP A 383 -1.87 34.16 31.00
C ASP A 383 -2.99 35.18 30.76
N TYR A 384 -2.90 36.30 31.44
CA TYR A 384 -3.85 37.45 31.36
C TYR A 384 -3.24 38.71 31.94
N LYS A 385 -3.98 39.81 31.90
CA LYS A 385 -3.60 41.08 32.53
C LYS A 385 -4.71 41.60 33.42
N GLN A 386 -4.37 42.02 34.63
CA GLN A 386 -5.33 42.57 35.59
C GLN A 386 -4.85 43.83 36.28
N THR A 387 -5.72 44.81 36.43
CA THR A 387 -5.46 46.04 37.15
C THR A 387 -6.75 46.56 37.81
N PRO A 388 -6.82 46.85 39.13
CA PRO A 388 -5.85 46.43 40.15
C PRO A 388 -6.00 44.92 40.46
N ALA A 389 -5.03 44.35 41.21
CA ALA A 389 -5.09 42.97 41.68
C ALA A 389 -4.63 42.86 43.15
N VAL A 390 -5.08 41.77 43.79
CA VAL A 390 -4.64 41.41 45.14
C VAL A 390 -3.95 40.03 45.05
N LEU A 391 -2.66 40.01 45.28
CA LEU A 391 -1.87 38.79 45.27
C LEU A 391 -1.93 38.11 46.65
N LYS A 392 -2.36 36.86 46.69
CA LYS A 392 -2.51 36.08 47.93
C LYS A 392 -1.66 34.84 47.89
N GLY A 393 -0.94 34.59 48.95
CA GLY A 393 -0.23 33.34 49.23
C GLY A 393 -0.50 32.90 50.65
N ASP A 394 0.13 31.79 51.07
CA ASP A 394 -0.09 31.21 52.40
C ASP A 394 0.27 32.16 53.53
N ASP A 395 1.24 33.05 53.33
CA ASP A 395 1.83 33.94 54.31
C ASP A 395 1.79 35.44 53.92
N TYR A 396 1.09 35.79 52.85
CA TYR A 396 0.96 37.20 52.43
C TYR A 396 -0.34 37.54 51.70
N GLU A 397 -0.76 38.79 51.80
CA GLU A 397 -1.77 39.43 50.96
C GLU A 397 -1.24 40.81 50.58
N THR A 398 -1.14 41.10 49.27
CA THR A 398 -0.49 42.30 48.79
C THR A 398 -1.26 42.91 47.64
N ASP A 399 -1.64 44.18 47.77
CA ASP A 399 -2.24 44.98 46.68
C ASP A 399 -1.17 45.36 45.66
N VAL A 400 -1.46 45.16 44.37
CA VAL A 400 -0.63 45.61 43.27
C VAL A 400 -1.51 46.33 42.25
N THR A 401 -0.91 47.27 41.53
CA THR A 401 -1.66 48.02 40.51
C THR A 401 -1.72 47.21 39.20
N TYR A 402 -0.64 46.58 38.82
CA TYR A 402 -0.52 45.83 37.55
C TYR A 402 -0.12 44.39 37.83
N TRP A 403 -0.91 43.46 37.38
CA TRP A 403 -0.67 42.01 37.50
C TRP A 403 -0.68 41.33 36.13
N MET A 404 0.37 40.62 35.81
CA MET A 404 0.57 39.91 34.54
C MET A 404 1.17 38.52 34.83
N PRO A 405 0.34 37.54 35.19
CA PRO A 405 0.81 36.18 35.44
C PRO A 405 1.29 35.52 34.15
N PHE A 406 2.23 34.56 34.31
CA PHE A 406 2.75 33.73 33.21
C PHE A 406 3.04 32.29 33.64
N ASN A 407 2.90 31.95 34.93
CA ASN A 407 3.09 30.59 35.44
C ASN A 407 2.30 30.43 36.73
N GLY A 408 1.00 30.10 36.63
CA GLY A 408 0.12 29.98 37.80
C GLY A 408 0.10 31.22 38.69
N GLY A 409 0.66 31.10 39.89
CA GLY A 409 0.77 32.23 40.83
C GLY A 409 2.01 33.13 40.64
N VAL A 410 2.82 32.87 39.60
CA VAL A 410 4.04 33.65 39.30
C VAL A 410 3.78 34.58 38.12
N GLY A 411 4.14 35.86 38.24
CA GLY A 411 3.94 36.82 37.18
C GLY A 411 4.76 38.11 37.40
N PHE A 412 4.56 39.06 36.51
CA PHE A 412 5.10 40.44 36.63
C PHE A 412 4.12 41.30 37.40
N HIS A 413 4.62 42.11 38.33
CA HIS A 413 3.82 43.13 39.03
C HIS A 413 4.66 44.27 39.55
N ASP A 414 4.03 45.44 39.77
CA ASP A 414 4.67 46.55 40.45
C ASP A 414 4.95 46.22 41.92
N ALA A 415 6.06 46.74 42.44
CA ALA A 415 6.46 46.53 43.81
C ALA A 415 6.84 47.92 44.48
N THR A 416 5.81 48.71 44.76
CA THR A 416 5.95 50.05 45.29
C THR A 416 6.60 50.14 46.66
N TRP A 417 6.66 49.01 47.39
CA TRP A 417 7.34 48.86 48.68
C TRP A 417 8.86 48.72 48.56
N ARG A 418 9.40 48.59 47.32
CA ARG A 418 10.83 48.44 47.06
C ARG A 418 11.43 49.80 46.65
N GLY A 419 12.54 50.16 47.28
CA GLY A 419 13.31 51.39 46.93
C GLY A 419 14.43 51.10 45.91
N SER A 420 14.73 49.82 45.61
CA SER A 420 15.80 49.41 44.69
C SER A 420 15.49 48.08 44.04
N PHE A 421 16.05 47.86 42.83
CA PHE A 421 15.90 46.68 42.02
C PHE A 421 17.29 46.25 41.50
N GLY A 422 17.40 45.03 41.05
CA GLY A 422 18.64 44.49 40.50
C GLY A 422 19.61 43.93 41.53
N GLY A 423 20.79 43.57 41.06
CA GLY A 423 21.89 43.07 41.87
C GLY A 423 21.60 41.80 42.63
N GLU A 424 22.08 41.70 43.87
CA GLU A 424 21.96 40.47 44.67
C GLU A 424 20.72 40.43 45.59
N ILE A 425 19.78 41.36 45.45
CA ILE A 425 18.61 41.48 46.33
C ILE A 425 17.82 40.19 46.38
N TYR A 426 17.65 39.46 45.26
CA TYR A 426 16.92 38.21 45.15
C TYR A 426 17.48 37.07 46.02
N LYS A 427 18.75 37.14 46.43
CA LYS A 427 19.39 36.12 47.25
C LYS A 427 18.86 36.08 48.67
N TYR A 428 18.48 37.24 49.22
CA TYR A 428 18.07 37.38 50.63
C TYR A 428 16.79 38.17 50.86
N ASN A 429 16.38 39.04 49.92
CA ASN A 429 15.15 39.81 49.97
C ASN A 429 14.37 39.78 48.66
N GLY A 430 14.34 38.59 48.01
CA GLY A 430 13.58 38.35 46.81
C GLY A 430 12.08 38.21 47.05
N SER A 431 11.31 38.04 46.01
CA SER A 431 9.87 37.79 46.03
C SER A 431 9.53 36.33 46.44
N HIS A 432 8.25 35.98 46.45
CA HIS A 432 7.77 34.58 46.59
C HIS A 432 7.79 33.79 45.30
N GLY A 433 8.42 34.30 44.25
CA GLY A 433 8.53 33.70 42.92
C GLY A 433 8.26 34.67 41.77
N CYS A 434 7.47 35.67 42.02
CA CYS A 434 7.14 36.71 41.05
C CYS A 434 8.35 37.58 40.65
N VAL A 435 8.27 38.25 39.53
CA VAL A 435 9.21 39.25 39.04
C VAL A 435 8.70 40.63 39.45
N ASN A 436 9.30 41.18 40.49
CA ASN A 436 8.97 42.53 41.01
C ASN A 436 9.55 43.60 40.10
N LEU A 437 8.74 44.57 39.70
CA LEU A 437 9.07 45.63 38.79
C LEU A 437 8.96 47.02 39.46
N PRO A 438 9.76 48.01 39.02
CA PRO A 438 9.47 49.41 39.30
C PRO A 438 8.08 49.79 38.79
N TYR A 439 7.34 50.63 39.54
CA TYR A 439 5.96 51.00 39.19
C TYR A 439 5.80 51.51 37.75
N SER A 440 6.67 52.48 37.36
CA SER A 440 6.63 53.02 36.01
C SER A 440 6.88 52.00 34.91
N PHE A 441 7.80 51.10 35.17
CA PHE A 441 8.07 50.00 34.21
C PHE A 441 6.91 49.02 34.14
N ALA A 442 6.31 48.65 35.28
CA ALA A 442 5.15 47.75 35.30
C ALA A 442 3.94 48.37 34.56
N GLN A 443 3.74 49.69 34.69
CA GLN A 443 2.71 50.46 33.97
C GLN A 443 2.93 50.39 32.45
N GLU A 444 4.15 50.62 31.99
CA GLU A 444 4.51 50.62 30.59
C GLU A 444 4.45 49.20 30.03
N LEU A 445 4.94 48.18 30.78
CA LEU A 445 4.87 46.78 30.43
C LEU A 445 3.41 46.29 30.24
N PHE A 446 2.53 46.67 31.20
CA PHE A 446 1.12 46.36 31.17
C PHE A 446 0.43 46.88 29.89
N GLY A 447 0.83 48.03 29.41
CA GLY A 447 0.34 48.62 28.17
C GLY A 447 0.94 48.01 26.91
N THR A 448 2.03 47.28 27.05
CA THR A 448 2.85 46.79 25.92
C THR A 448 2.65 45.31 25.62
N ILE A 449 2.62 44.45 26.65
CA ILE A 449 2.53 43.01 26.48
C ILE A 449 1.11 42.57 26.11
N GLU A 450 1.03 41.42 25.49
CA GLU A 450 -0.20 40.77 25.04
C GLU A 450 -0.37 39.44 25.77
N GLU A 451 -1.61 38.96 25.84
CA GLU A 451 -1.90 37.59 26.31
C GLU A 451 -1.21 36.57 25.42
N ASN A 452 -0.77 35.47 25.99
CA ASN A 452 0.00 34.42 25.37
C ASN A 452 1.38 34.83 24.79
N MET A 453 1.82 36.08 25.03
CA MET A 453 3.16 36.55 24.63
C MET A 453 4.25 35.76 25.38
N PRO A 454 5.29 35.25 24.69
CA PRO A 454 6.34 34.42 25.32
C PRO A 454 7.11 35.17 26.41
N VAL A 455 7.32 34.49 27.53
CA VAL A 455 8.15 34.94 28.67
C VAL A 455 9.26 33.89 28.88
N ILE A 456 10.48 34.28 28.59
CA ILE A 456 11.66 33.42 28.69
C ILE A 456 12.37 33.75 30.00
N VAL A 457 12.46 32.79 30.92
CA VAL A 457 13.08 32.92 32.24
C VAL A 457 14.28 31.99 32.36
N TYR A 458 15.48 32.50 32.60
CA TYR A 458 16.70 31.70 32.72
C TYR A 458 17.68 32.21 33.77
#